data_67bc34c1ff62dc38d6a2c03ace732804
#
_entry.id   67bc34c1ff62dc38d6a2c03ace732804
#
_cell.length_a   1.000
_cell.length_b   1.000
_cell.length_c   1.000
_cell.angle_alpha   90.00
_cell.angle_beta   90.00
_cell.angle_gamma   90.00
#
_symmetry.space_group_name_H-M   'P 1'
#
loop_
_entity.id
_entity.type
_entity.pdbx_description
1 polymer ?
#
loop_
_entity_poly.entity_id
_entity_poly.type
_entity_poly.pdbx_seq_one_letter_code
_entity_poly.pdbx_strand_id
1 'polypeptide(L)'
;QLRDLNPEQLARRLRRPATPAGDTSDTIENIALTAEQESARARIAAEKGPFLLFGSTGSGKTEVYLRCVQEMLEADKGDGFPAQALVMVPEINLTPQLEERFVGRFAPRFGAGAVVSLHSGMTNPQRLKSWLAAHSGTARIVLGTRMAVFASLPGLKLIVVDEEHDPSYKQQEGARYSARDLAIWRGREQGAKVLLGSA
;
A
#
# COMPACT_ATOMS: atom_id res chain seq x y z
N GLN A 1 -0.88 20.99 19.12
CA GLN A 1 0.57 20.75 19.28
C GLN A 1 1.29 20.45 17.94
N LEU A 2 0.60 20.18 16.85
CA LEU A 2 1.18 20.01 15.50
C LEU A 2 0.97 21.24 14.60
N ARG A 3 0.03 22.13 14.96
CA ARG A 3 -0.25 23.37 14.22
C ARG A 3 0.93 24.36 14.23
N ASP A 4 1.83 24.24 15.19
CA ASP A 4 2.90 25.21 15.44
C ASP A 4 4.28 24.72 14.95
N LEU A 5 4.34 23.57 14.24
CA LEU A 5 5.58 23.04 13.71
C LEU A 5 5.85 23.63 12.33
N ASN A 6 7.02 24.23 12.16
CA ASN A 6 7.49 24.61 10.82
C ASN A 6 7.84 23.34 9.98
N PRO A 7 7.95 23.47 8.64
CA PRO A 7 8.23 22.34 7.76
C PRO A 7 9.48 21.54 8.13
N GLU A 8 10.53 22.19 8.65
CA GLU A 8 11.77 21.51 9.04
C GLU A 8 11.61 20.70 10.33
N GLN A 9 10.86 21.23 11.30
CA GLN A 9 10.54 20.51 12.54
C GLN A 9 9.63 19.33 12.27
N LEU A 10 8.70 19.45 11.31
CA LEU A 10 7.86 18.37 10.86
C LEU A 10 8.70 17.28 10.18
N ALA A 11 9.57 17.65 9.24
CA ALA A 11 10.48 16.74 8.56
C ALA A 11 11.40 16.00 9.53
N ARG A 12 11.93 16.71 10.55
CA ARG A 12 12.78 16.10 11.60
C ARG A 12 12.02 15.08 12.47
N ARG A 13 10.74 15.33 12.78
CA ARG A 13 9.89 14.37 13.51
C ARG A 13 9.48 13.15 12.69
N LEU A 14 9.39 13.31 11.37
CA LEU A 14 9.07 12.23 10.44
C LEU A 14 10.27 11.32 10.16
N ARG A 15 11.51 11.78 10.39
CA ARG A 15 12.70 10.94 10.23
C ARG A 15 12.68 9.81 11.25
N ARG A 16 12.65 8.57 10.74
CA ARG A 16 12.88 7.37 11.54
C ARG A 16 14.34 7.40 12.00
N PRO A 17 14.69 7.13 13.27
CA PRO A 17 16.08 6.89 13.63
C PRO A 17 16.59 5.74 12.76
N ALA A 18 17.72 5.95 12.09
CA ALA A 18 18.37 4.91 11.30
C ALA A 18 18.70 3.74 12.23
N THR A 19 18.03 2.62 12.08
CA THR A 19 18.49 1.36 12.61
C THR A 19 19.78 1.03 11.86
N PRO A 20 20.89 0.66 12.51
CA PRO A 20 22.12 0.29 11.80
C PRO A 20 21.76 -0.86 10.84
N ALA A 21 22.14 -0.69 9.59
CA ALA A 21 22.00 -1.71 8.56
C ALA A 21 22.80 -2.95 9.02
N GLY A 22 22.07 -3.95 9.51
CA GLY A 22 22.58 -5.30 9.55
C GLY A 22 22.75 -5.73 8.09
N ASP A 23 23.95 -6.17 7.78
CA ASP A 23 24.36 -6.70 6.48
C ASP A 23 23.58 -7.99 6.20
N THR A 24 22.38 -7.84 5.68
CA THR A 24 21.61 -8.93 5.08
C THR A 24 21.44 -8.58 3.60
N SER A 25 22.50 -8.89 2.84
CA SER A 25 22.41 -9.05 1.39
C SER A 25 21.65 -10.34 1.05
N ASP A 26 20.47 -10.52 1.61
CA ASP A 26 19.50 -11.44 1.05
C ASP A 26 18.95 -10.76 -0.21
N THR A 27 19.53 -11.16 -1.32
CA THR A 27 18.99 -10.95 -2.67
C THR A 27 17.49 -11.18 -2.59
N ILE A 28 16.71 -10.08 -2.75
CA ILE A 28 15.28 -10.17 -2.98
C ILE A 28 15.16 -11.00 -4.25
N GLU A 29 14.91 -12.29 -4.08
CA GLU A 29 14.76 -13.22 -5.19
C GLU A 29 13.68 -12.64 -6.08
N ASN A 30 14.07 -12.35 -7.31
CA ASN A 30 13.18 -11.93 -8.36
C ASN A 30 12.40 -13.19 -8.75
N ILE A 31 11.40 -13.56 -7.94
CA ILE A 31 10.56 -14.73 -8.15
C ILE A 31 9.96 -14.59 -9.54
N ALA A 32 10.31 -15.50 -10.43
CA ALA A 32 9.75 -15.52 -11.77
C ALA A 32 8.23 -15.73 -11.69
N LEU A 33 7.47 -14.87 -12.34
CA LEU A 33 6.03 -15.03 -12.44
C LEU A 33 5.71 -16.23 -13.34
N THR A 34 4.64 -16.96 -13.03
CA THR A 34 4.08 -17.95 -13.97
C THR A 34 3.50 -17.24 -15.21
N ALA A 35 3.27 -17.97 -16.28
CA ALA A 35 2.67 -17.42 -17.49
C ALA A 35 1.29 -16.79 -17.22
N GLU A 36 0.50 -17.38 -16.32
CA GLU A 36 -0.81 -16.85 -15.92
C GLU A 36 -0.69 -15.54 -15.12
N GLN A 37 0.24 -15.49 -14.17
CA GLN A 37 0.52 -14.28 -13.38
C GLN A 37 1.04 -13.15 -14.28
N GLU A 38 1.90 -13.46 -15.24
CA GLU A 38 2.42 -12.50 -16.20
C GLU A 38 1.31 -11.96 -17.12
N SER A 39 0.41 -12.83 -17.59
CA SER A 39 -0.76 -12.43 -18.36
C SER A 39 -1.69 -11.51 -17.56
N ALA A 40 -1.96 -11.86 -16.29
CA ALA A 40 -2.77 -11.01 -15.39
C ALA A 40 -2.12 -9.64 -15.18
N ARG A 41 -0.81 -9.60 -14.91
CA ARG A 41 -0.02 -8.37 -14.75
C ARG A 41 -0.09 -7.49 -16.01
N ALA A 42 0.10 -8.08 -17.19
CA ALA A 42 0.05 -7.36 -18.46
C ALA A 42 -1.33 -6.72 -18.70
N ARG A 43 -2.42 -7.45 -18.39
CA ARG A 43 -3.79 -6.89 -18.47
C ARG A 43 -3.99 -5.74 -17.49
N ILE A 44 -3.55 -5.89 -16.24
CA ILE A 44 -3.65 -4.83 -15.22
C ILE A 44 -2.88 -3.58 -15.67
N ALA A 45 -1.72 -3.76 -16.31
CA ALA A 45 -0.94 -2.65 -16.85
C ALA A 45 -1.69 -1.92 -17.99
N ALA A 46 -2.28 -2.66 -18.92
CA ALA A 46 -2.87 -2.14 -20.15
C ALA A 46 -4.27 -1.52 -19.98
N GLU A 47 -5.08 -2.05 -19.07
CA GLU A 47 -6.50 -1.69 -18.92
C GLU A 47 -6.74 -0.78 -17.71
N LYS A 48 -7.92 -0.18 -17.60
CA LYS A 48 -8.26 0.73 -16.48
C LYS A 48 -8.79 0.03 -15.24
N GLY A 49 -9.41 -1.13 -15.36
CA GLY A 49 -10.04 -1.85 -14.26
C GLY A 49 -11.45 -1.33 -13.90
N PRO A 50 -12.04 -1.70 -12.74
CA PRO A 50 -11.42 -2.54 -11.70
C PRO A 50 -11.14 -3.98 -12.15
N PHE A 51 -10.17 -4.63 -11.52
CA PHE A 51 -9.78 -6.00 -11.82
C PHE A 51 -10.09 -6.93 -10.65
N LEU A 52 -10.46 -8.16 -10.96
CA LEU A 52 -10.54 -9.25 -10.00
C LEU A 52 -9.44 -10.27 -10.32
N LEU A 53 -8.45 -10.41 -9.42
CA LEU A 53 -7.43 -11.44 -9.49
C LEU A 53 -7.89 -12.63 -8.64
N PHE A 54 -8.36 -13.66 -9.31
CA PHE A 54 -8.83 -14.88 -8.68
C PHE A 54 -7.70 -15.91 -8.63
N GLY A 55 -7.51 -16.55 -7.48
CA GLY A 55 -6.51 -17.62 -7.32
C GLY A 55 -6.48 -18.13 -5.89
N SER A 56 -6.27 -19.44 -5.73
CA SER A 56 -6.22 -20.08 -4.41
C SER A 56 -5.21 -19.44 -3.47
N THR A 57 -5.35 -19.69 -2.17
CA THR A 57 -4.35 -19.31 -1.17
C THR A 57 -3.00 -19.94 -1.54
N GLY A 58 -1.94 -19.13 -1.52
CA GLY A 58 -0.60 -19.56 -1.93
C GLY A 58 -0.33 -19.54 -3.44
N SER A 59 -1.28 -19.14 -4.28
CA SER A 59 -1.08 -19.02 -5.74
C SER A 59 -0.14 -17.89 -6.17
N GLY A 60 0.43 -17.16 -5.22
CA GLY A 60 1.35 -16.05 -5.51
C GLY A 60 0.68 -14.70 -5.85
N LYS A 61 -0.60 -14.52 -5.54
CA LYS A 61 -1.29 -13.21 -5.74
C LYS A 61 -0.49 -12.03 -5.20
N THR A 62 0.13 -12.19 -4.03
CA THR A 62 0.95 -11.14 -3.41
C THR A 62 2.12 -10.71 -4.29
N GLU A 63 2.75 -11.63 -5.03
CA GLU A 63 3.84 -11.25 -5.95
C GLU A 63 3.31 -10.45 -7.13
N VAL A 64 2.13 -10.77 -7.64
CA VAL A 64 1.47 -9.94 -8.67
C VAL A 64 1.20 -8.53 -8.14
N TYR A 65 0.71 -8.39 -6.90
CA TYR A 65 0.52 -7.07 -6.28
C TYR A 65 1.82 -6.28 -6.18
N LEU A 66 2.88 -6.92 -5.69
CA LEU A 66 4.20 -6.29 -5.55
C LEU A 66 4.72 -5.79 -6.90
N ARG A 67 4.55 -6.58 -7.97
CA ARG A 67 4.94 -6.19 -9.34
C ARG A 67 4.12 -5.01 -9.85
N CYS A 68 2.81 -5.05 -9.71
CA CYS A 68 1.93 -3.95 -10.12
C CYS A 68 2.25 -2.65 -9.38
N VAL A 69 2.52 -2.71 -8.06
CA VAL A 69 2.95 -1.56 -7.27
C VAL A 69 4.30 -1.05 -7.74
N GLN A 70 5.26 -1.94 -7.96
CA GLN A 70 6.60 -1.57 -8.43
C GLN A 70 6.54 -0.83 -9.77
N GLU A 71 5.87 -1.40 -10.76
CA GLU A 71 5.73 -0.80 -12.09
C GLU A 71 5.06 0.57 -12.05
N MET A 72 4.00 0.67 -11.24
CA MET A 72 3.30 1.94 -11.06
C MET A 72 4.21 3.02 -10.47
N LEU A 73 5.03 2.66 -9.46
CA LEU A 73 5.98 3.60 -8.84
C LEU A 73 7.13 3.94 -9.78
N GLU A 74 7.60 2.99 -10.59
CA GLU A 74 8.68 3.19 -11.56
C GLU A 74 8.26 4.01 -12.78
N ALA A 75 6.99 3.93 -13.16
CA ALA A 75 6.42 4.74 -14.23
C ALA A 75 6.21 6.21 -13.84
N ASP A 76 6.38 6.57 -12.57
CA ASP A 76 6.25 7.93 -12.07
C ASP A 76 7.38 8.82 -12.63
N LYS A 77 7.00 9.78 -13.46
CA LYS A 77 7.94 10.71 -14.10
C LYS A 77 8.38 11.87 -13.22
N GLY A 78 7.83 11.98 -12.01
CA GLY A 78 8.13 13.09 -11.09
C GLY A 78 7.52 14.43 -11.49
N ASP A 79 6.57 14.45 -12.42
CA ASP A 79 5.96 15.68 -12.95
C ASP A 79 4.88 16.27 -12.04
N GLY A 80 4.83 15.86 -10.79
CA GLY A 80 3.78 16.29 -9.88
C GLY A 80 3.91 15.66 -8.51
N PHE A 81 2.76 15.37 -7.89
CA PHE A 81 2.76 14.69 -6.61
C PHE A 81 3.21 13.24 -6.79
N PRO A 82 4.10 12.72 -5.93
CA PRO A 82 4.65 11.37 -6.09
C PRO A 82 3.56 10.29 -6.18
N ALA A 83 3.68 9.39 -7.13
CA ALA A 83 2.73 8.29 -7.29
C ALA A 83 2.68 7.41 -6.04
N GLN A 84 1.48 7.02 -5.61
CA GLN A 84 1.24 6.29 -4.38
C GLN A 84 0.31 5.10 -4.59
N ALA A 85 0.51 4.05 -3.78
CA ALA A 85 -0.34 2.89 -3.70
C ALA A 85 -0.97 2.72 -2.31
N LEU A 86 -2.21 2.27 -2.29
CA LEU A 86 -2.89 1.75 -1.11
C LEU A 86 -3.01 0.23 -1.24
N VAL A 87 -2.47 -0.51 -0.29
CA VAL A 87 -2.60 -1.97 -0.23
C VAL A 87 -3.36 -2.33 1.03
N MET A 88 -4.55 -2.86 0.85
CA MET A 88 -5.44 -3.25 1.92
C MET A 88 -5.45 -4.77 2.07
N VAL A 89 -5.31 -5.22 3.31
CA VAL A 89 -5.35 -6.64 3.67
C VAL A 89 -6.30 -6.83 4.88
N PRO A 90 -6.90 -8.02 5.07
CA PRO A 90 -7.60 -8.35 6.31
C PRO A 90 -6.70 -8.17 7.52
N GLU A 91 -7.28 -7.87 8.70
CA GLU A 91 -6.49 -7.63 9.92
C GLU A 91 -5.60 -8.83 10.28
N ILE A 92 -6.09 -10.05 10.07
CA ILE A 92 -5.34 -11.28 10.33
C ILE A 92 -4.13 -11.46 9.37
N ASN A 93 -4.19 -10.86 8.20
CA ASN A 93 -3.15 -10.98 7.16
C ASN A 93 -2.09 -9.87 7.25
N LEU A 94 -2.33 -8.82 8.03
CA LEU A 94 -1.36 -7.76 8.27
C LEU A 94 -0.33 -8.21 9.31
N THR A 95 0.62 -9.00 8.87
CA THR A 95 1.67 -9.58 9.70
C THR A 95 2.98 -8.80 9.56
N PRO A 96 3.88 -8.87 10.58
CA PRO A 96 5.22 -8.30 10.46
C PRO A 96 5.97 -8.79 9.21
N GLN A 97 5.82 -10.05 8.85
CA GLN A 97 6.46 -10.66 7.66
C GLN A 97 5.96 -10.00 6.36
N LEU A 98 4.67 -9.67 6.26
CA LEU A 98 4.15 -8.97 5.11
C LEU A 98 4.70 -7.53 5.04
N GLU A 99 4.75 -6.84 6.18
CA GLU A 99 5.35 -5.51 6.26
C GLU A 99 6.84 -5.53 5.86
N GLU A 100 7.61 -6.47 6.40
CA GLU A 100 9.03 -6.66 6.06
C GLU A 100 9.22 -6.94 4.57
N ARG A 101 8.35 -7.75 3.96
CA ARG A 101 8.38 -8.04 2.52
C ARG A 101 8.18 -6.78 1.69
N PHE A 102 7.25 -5.92 2.04
CA PHE A 102 7.04 -4.63 1.38
C PHE A 102 8.22 -3.68 1.62
N VAL A 103 8.65 -3.54 2.85
CA VAL A 103 9.79 -2.68 3.19
C VAL A 103 11.05 -3.15 2.47
N GLY A 104 11.39 -4.45 2.53
CA GLY A 104 12.56 -5.01 1.86
C GLY A 104 12.54 -4.79 0.34
N ARG A 105 11.37 -4.88 -0.29
CA ARG A 105 11.21 -4.68 -1.73
C ARG A 105 11.36 -3.22 -2.15
N PHE A 106 10.77 -2.29 -1.39
CA PHE A 106 10.61 -0.91 -1.85
C PHE A 106 11.56 0.10 -1.18
N ALA A 107 12.00 -0.14 0.06
CA ALA A 107 12.87 0.79 0.77
C ALA A 107 14.25 1.01 0.10
N PRO A 108 14.91 0.01 -0.49
CA PRO A 108 16.19 0.23 -1.16
C PRO A 108 16.11 1.23 -2.32
N ARG A 109 14.98 1.28 -3.01
CA ARG A 109 14.80 2.14 -4.19
C ARG A 109 14.10 3.46 -3.89
N PHE A 110 13.12 3.44 -3.00
CA PHE A 110 12.24 4.59 -2.72
C PHE A 110 12.47 5.22 -1.35
N GLY A 111 13.43 4.71 -0.56
CA GLY A 111 13.80 5.21 0.76
C GLY A 111 13.11 4.49 1.92
N ALA A 112 13.72 4.51 3.09
CA ALA A 112 13.27 3.80 4.30
C ALA A 112 11.86 4.20 4.78
N GLY A 113 11.36 5.37 4.39
CA GLY A 113 10.00 5.84 4.70
C GLY A 113 8.96 5.55 3.62
N ALA A 114 9.33 4.86 2.54
CA ALA A 114 8.46 4.64 1.40
C ALA A 114 7.24 3.76 1.72
N VAL A 115 7.34 2.88 2.70
CA VAL A 115 6.25 2.00 3.15
C VAL A 115 5.87 2.39 4.57
N VAL A 116 4.58 2.61 4.79
CA VAL A 116 4.01 2.84 6.13
C VAL A 116 2.80 1.95 6.34
N SER A 117 2.58 1.57 7.60
CA SER A 117 1.39 0.80 7.98
C SER A 117 0.31 1.71 8.56
N LEU A 118 -0.96 1.32 8.38
CA LEU A 118 -2.12 2.01 8.95
C LEU A 118 -3.20 1.01 9.35
N HIS A 119 -3.30 0.73 10.66
CA HIS A 119 -4.25 -0.24 11.23
C HIS A 119 -4.70 0.12 12.64
N SER A 120 -5.73 -0.57 13.13
CA SER A 120 -6.38 -0.31 14.43
C SER A 120 -5.43 -0.51 15.63
N GLY A 121 -4.49 -1.45 15.57
CA GLY A 121 -3.53 -1.75 16.64
C GLY A 121 -2.42 -0.71 16.85
N MET A 122 -2.35 0.33 16.02
CA MET A 122 -1.35 1.40 16.17
C MET A 122 -1.77 2.40 17.25
N THR A 123 -0.78 2.95 17.96
CA THR A 123 -1.00 4.10 18.82
C THR A 123 -1.36 5.37 18.02
N ASN A 124 -2.05 6.33 18.64
CA ASN A 124 -2.40 7.58 17.95
C ASN A 124 -1.20 8.33 17.36
N PRO A 125 -0.05 8.47 18.06
CA PRO A 125 1.14 9.08 17.46
C PRO A 125 1.69 8.33 16.25
N GLN A 126 1.71 6.99 16.29
CA GLN A 126 2.14 6.18 15.15
C GLN A 126 1.22 6.36 13.95
N ARG A 127 -0.09 6.30 14.19
CA ARG A 127 -1.11 6.49 13.15
C ARG A 127 -1.01 7.87 12.50
N LEU A 128 -0.84 8.91 13.32
CA LEU A 128 -0.66 10.27 12.82
C LEU A 128 0.62 10.40 11.98
N LYS A 129 1.73 9.79 12.42
CA LYS A 129 2.99 9.78 11.66
C LYS A 129 2.81 9.12 10.29
N SER A 130 2.18 7.94 10.25
CA SER A 130 1.91 7.23 8.99
C SER A 130 0.98 8.04 8.08
N TRP A 131 -0.06 8.66 8.66
CA TRP A 131 -0.99 9.50 7.91
C TRP A 131 -0.29 10.72 7.30
N LEU A 132 0.55 11.41 8.07
CA LEU A 132 1.33 12.56 7.59
C LEU A 132 2.33 12.17 6.50
N ALA A 133 3.01 11.03 6.64
CA ALA A 133 3.92 10.52 5.64
C ALA A 133 3.18 10.18 4.32
N ALA A 134 1.98 9.62 4.41
CA ALA A 134 1.12 9.38 3.25
C ALA A 134 0.67 10.70 2.60
N HIS A 135 0.19 11.65 3.40
CA HIS A 135 -0.29 12.94 2.92
C HIS A 135 0.81 13.78 2.25
N SER A 136 2.03 13.74 2.78
CA SER A 136 3.17 14.49 2.22
C SER A 136 3.82 13.83 1.00
N GLY A 137 3.43 12.61 0.64
CA GLY A 137 4.07 11.83 -0.43
C GLY A 137 5.40 11.19 -0.04
N THR A 138 5.86 11.35 1.21
CA THR A 138 7.05 10.66 1.72
C THR A 138 6.83 9.14 1.72
N ALA A 139 5.63 8.70 2.14
CA ALA A 139 5.21 7.32 1.95
C ALA A 139 4.62 7.15 0.54
N ARG A 140 5.19 6.22 -0.19
CA ARG A 140 4.74 5.82 -1.53
C ARG A 140 3.73 4.67 -1.47
N ILE A 141 3.74 3.91 -0.38
CA ILE A 141 2.87 2.76 -0.15
C ILE A 141 2.29 2.86 1.26
N VAL A 142 0.97 2.80 1.35
CA VAL A 142 0.27 2.58 2.60
C VAL A 142 -0.22 1.13 2.61
N LEU A 143 0.31 0.34 3.53
CA LEU A 143 -0.15 -1.01 3.82
C LEU A 143 -1.08 -0.94 5.03
N GLY A 144 -2.30 -1.45 4.92
CA GLY A 144 -3.20 -1.31 6.04
C GLY A 144 -4.45 -2.17 5.98
N THR A 145 -5.24 -2.04 7.02
CA THR A 145 -6.53 -2.74 7.15
C THR A 145 -7.69 -1.84 6.73
N ARG A 146 -8.91 -2.20 7.05
CA ARG A 146 -10.14 -1.48 6.71
C ARG A 146 -10.04 0.04 6.83
N MET A 147 -9.44 0.55 7.92
CA MET A 147 -9.34 1.99 8.14
C MET A 147 -8.41 2.72 7.17
N ALA A 148 -7.49 2.01 6.52
CA ALA A 148 -6.54 2.60 5.59
C ALA A 148 -7.22 3.17 4.34
N VAL A 149 -8.47 2.77 4.06
CA VAL A 149 -9.26 3.34 2.95
C VAL A 149 -9.45 4.87 3.07
N PHE A 150 -9.31 5.43 4.28
CA PHE A 150 -9.39 6.87 4.54
C PHE A 150 -8.02 7.58 4.56
N ALA A 151 -6.93 6.88 4.28
CA ALA A 151 -5.60 7.51 4.23
C ALA A 151 -5.57 8.63 3.18
N SER A 152 -4.96 9.75 3.53
CA SER A 152 -4.75 10.83 2.56
C SER A 152 -3.60 10.45 1.63
N LEU A 153 -3.92 10.23 0.38
CA LEU A 153 -3.00 9.83 -0.69
C LEU A 153 -3.23 10.71 -1.92
N PRO A 154 -2.66 11.92 -1.95
CA PRO A 154 -2.88 12.84 -3.08
C PRO A 154 -2.38 12.30 -4.43
N GLY A 155 -1.35 11.46 -4.41
CA GLY A 155 -0.77 10.81 -5.59
C GLY A 155 -1.28 9.39 -5.86
N LEU A 156 -2.46 9.02 -5.36
CA LEU A 156 -2.99 7.66 -5.48
C LEU A 156 -3.16 7.24 -6.94
N LYS A 157 -2.51 6.13 -7.33
CA LYS A 157 -2.58 5.54 -8.67
C LYS A 157 -3.04 4.09 -8.67
N LEU A 158 -2.87 3.38 -7.56
CA LEU A 158 -3.24 1.98 -7.44
C LEU A 158 -3.82 1.69 -6.06
N ILE A 159 -4.93 0.97 -6.02
CA ILE A 159 -5.50 0.37 -4.81
C ILE A 159 -5.51 -1.14 -5.00
N VAL A 160 -4.94 -1.85 -4.06
CA VAL A 160 -5.04 -3.32 -3.93
C VAL A 160 -5.91 -3.63 -2.73
N VAL A 161 -6.86 -4.53 -2.89
CA VAL A 161 -7.69 -5.08 -1.81
C VAL A 161 -7.53 -6.59 -1.84
N ASP A 162 -6.69 -7.12 -0.98
CA ASP A 162 -6.48 -8.57 -0.89
C ASP A 162 -7.61 -9.24 -0.12
N GLU A 163 -7.95 -10.49 -0.51
CA GLU A 163 -9.09 -11.24 0.03
C GLU A 163 -10.36 -10.36 0.13
N GLU A 164 -10.78 -9.80 -1.01
CA GLU A 164 -11.83 -8.77 -1.12
C GLU A 164 -13.17 -9.17 -0.48
N HIS A 165 -13.42 -10.48 -0.36
CA HIS A 165 -14.63 -11.06 0.23
C HIS A 165 -14.59 -11.11 1.77
N ASP A 166 -13.43 -10.83 2.39
CA ASP A 166 -13.27 -10.92 3.83
C ASP A 166 -14.23 -9.98 4.58
N PRO A 167 -15.03 -10.51 5.55
CA PRO A 167 -16.01 -9.69 6.29
C PRO A 167 -15.38 -8.58 7.13
N SER A 168 -14.08 -8.63 7.44
CA SER A 168 -13.39 -7.57 8.20
C SER A 168 -13.37 -6.22 7.49
N TYR A 169 -13.60 -6.20 6.17
CA TYR A 169 -13.76 -4.96 5.42
C TYR A 169 -15.08 -4.22 5.69
N LYS A 170 -16.04 -4.87 6.34
CA LYS A 170 -17.32 -4.24 6.71
C LYS A 170 -17.25 -3.69 8.14
N GLN A 171 -17.42 -2.38 8.27
CA GLN A 171 -17.64 -1.75 9.57
C GLN A 171 -19.09 -1.96 9.99
N GLN A 172 -19.30 -2.60 11.12
CA GLN A 172 -20.65 -2.95 11.60
C GLN A 172 -21.15 -2.01 12.68
N GLU A 173 -20.24 -1.34 13.40
CA GLU A 173 -20.57 -0.42 14.49
C GLU A 173 -20.35 1.04 14.08
N GLY A 174 -21.17 1.93 14.58
CA GLY A 174 -21.11 3.35 14.26
C GLY A 174 -21.45 3.66 12.81
N ALA A 175 -20.61 4.39 12.12
CA ALA A 175 -20.77 4.66 10.70
C ALA A 175 -20.48 3.38 9.89
N ARG A 176 -21.54 2.73 9.42
CA ARG A 176 -21.44 1.48 8.66
C ARG A 176 -20.93 1.76 7.25
N TYR A 177 -19.87 1.06 6.84
CA TYR A 177 -19.29 1.13 5.49
C TYR A 177 -18.60 -0.17 5.12
N SER A 178 -18.43 -0.38 3.80
CA SER A 178 -17.58 -1.41 3.24
C SER A 178 -16.30 -0.74 2.72
N ALA A 179 -15.16 -1.08 3.28
CA ALA A 179 -13.88 -0.51 2.82
C ALA A 179 -13.52 -0.98 1.41
N ARG A 180 -13.92 -2.20 1.02
CA ARG A 180 -13.80 -2.69 -0.35
C ARG A 180 -14.58 -1.80 -1.32
N ASP A 181 -15.84 -1.52 -1.03
CA ASP A 181 -16.70 -0.72 -1.92
C ASP A 181 -16.22 0.74 -1.97
N LEU A 182 -15.77 1.28 -0.83
CA LEU A 182 -15.13 2.59 -0.78
C LEU A 182 -13.82 2.63 -1.57
N ALA A 183 -13.02 1.56 -1.58
CA ALA A 183 -11.81 1.47 -2.38
C ALA A 183 -12.13 1.54 -3.89
N ILE A 184 -13.17 0.84 -4.34
CA ILE A 184 -13.64 0.88 -5.73
C ILE A 184 -14.13 2.29 -6.08
N TRP A 185 -14.97 2.87 -5.25
CA TRP A 185 -15.47 4.24 -5.43
C TRP A 185 -14.31 5.25 -5.48
N ARG A 186 -13.39 5.16 -4.54
CA ARG A 186 -12.21 6.02 -4.45
C ARG A 186 -11.32 5.90 -5.67
N GLY A 187 -11.10 4.67 -6.16
CA GLY A 187 -10.33 4.44 -7.39
C GLY A 187 -10.95 5.15 -8.59
N ARG A 188 -12.28 5.07 -8.72
CA ARG A 188 -13.02 5.78 -9.77
C ARG A 188 -12.87 7.31 -9.66
N GLU A 189 -13.10 7.87 -8.47
CA GLU A 189 -13.06 9.33 -8.25
C GLU A 189 -11.66 9.92 -8.42
N GLN A 190 -10.61 9.19 -8.04
CA GLN A 190 -9.22 9.66 -8.12
C GLN A 190 -8.49 9.17 -9.38
N GLY A 191 -9.15 8.42 -10.25
CA GLY A 191 -8.54 7.87 -11.46
C GLY A 191 -7.45 6.82 -11.17
N ALA A 192 -7.52 6.16 -10.00
CA ALA A 192 -6.60 5.10 -9.63
C ALA A 192 -7.11 3.73 -10.08
N LYS A 193 -6.20 2.85 -10.48
CA LYS A 193 -6.54 1.45 -10.76
C LYS A 193 -6.93 0.73 -9.46
N VAL A 194 -7.87 -0.20 -9.56
CA VAL A 194 -8.29 -1.03 -8.42
C VAL A 194 -8.10 -2.49 -8.77
N LEU A 195 -7.36 -3.20 -7.92
CA LEU A 195 -7.10 -4.63 -8.02
C LEU A 195 -7.66 -5.33 -6.79
N LEU A 196 -8.65 -6.16 -6.98
CA LEU A 196 -9.29 -6.97 -5.96
C LEU A 196 -8.70 -8.38 -6.04
N GLY A 197 -8.19 -8.91 -4.94
CA GLY A 197 -7.75 -10.29 -4.83
C GLY A 197 -8.80 -11.15 -4.17
N SER A 198 -9.04 -12.33 -4.71
CA SER A 198 -9.98 -13.31 -4.17
C SER A 198 -9.39 -14.73 -4.23
N ALA A 199 -9.83 -15.58 -3.32
CA ALA A 199 -9.49 -17.00 -3.30
C ALA A 199 -10.72 -17.86 -3.54
#